data_0d2948a1a77db50ab48e73e926a6f65b
#
_entry.id   0d2948a1a77db50ab48e73e926a6f65b
#
_cell.length_a   1.000
_cell.length_b   1.000
_cell.length_c   1.000
_cell.angle_alpha   90.00
_cell.angle_beta   90.00
_cell.angle_gamma   90.00
#
_symmetry.space_group_name_H-M   'P 1'
#
loop_
_entity.id
_entity.type
_entity.pdbx_description
1 polymer ?
#
loop_
_entity_poly.entity_id
_entity_poly.type
_entity_poly.pdbx_seq_one_letter_code
_entity_poly.pdbx_strand_id
1 'polypeptide(L)'
;MNRTVIALGFFDGVHRGHGALLEKTAARARELEAVPAAFTFDRPPKEVVTGRPVGLINTPDDRRDLMQRLYGIRQVIIAPFDRAMMTMPWQDFIDDLLIGTYGAVHLVAGHDYPVSYTH
;
A
#
# COMPACT_ATOMS: atom_id res chain seq x y z
N MET A 1 15.16 -3.14 14.05
CA MET A 1 13.91 -2.84 13.31
C MET A 1 14.25 -2.45 11.89
N ASN A 2 13.57 -3.05 10.92
CA ASN A 2 13.81 -2.73 9.52
C ASN A 2 13.22 -1.38 9.15
N ARG A 3 14.02 -0.59 8.44
CA ARG A 3 13.55 0.68 7.88
C ARG A 3 12.92 0.38 6.54
N THR A 4 11.76 0.98 6.26
CA THR A 4 11.05 0.75 5.02
C THR A 4 10.73 2.06 4.29
N VAL A 5 10.67 1.97 2.96
CA VAL A 5 10.05 2.99 2.12
C VAL A 5 8.78 2.33 1.59
N ILE A 6 7.62 2.89 1.93
CA ILE A 6 6.35 2.24 1.68
C ILE A 6 5.55 2.97 0.61
N ALA A 7 5.18 2.24 -0.45
CA ALA A 7 4.23 2.70 -1.45
C ALA A 7 2.82 2.42 -0.95
N LEU A 8 1.96 3.44 -0.99
CA LEU A 8 0.58 3.33 -0.54
C LEU A 8 -0.37 3.29 -1.74
N GLY A 9 -1.23 2.29 -1.82
CA GLY A 9 -2.21 2.18 -2.89
C GLY A 9 -2.94 0.86 -2.84
N PHE A 10 -3.97 0.72 -3.68
CA PHE A 10 -4.68 -0.54 -3.80
C PHE A 10 -4.00 -1.49 -4.79
N PHE A 11 -3.43 -0.95 -5.87
CA PHE A 11 -2.62 -1.69 -6.86
C PHE A 11 -3.36 -2.80 -7.61
N ASP A 12 -4.68 -2.70 -7.76
CA ASP A 12 -5.39 -3.71 -8.54
C ASP A 12 -5.01 -3.58 -10.01
N GLY A 13 -4.60 -4.71 -10.61
CA GLY A 13 -4.11 -4.74 -11.97
C GLY A 13 -2.64 -4.36 -12.11
N VAL A 14 -2.04 -3.71 -11.12
CA VAL A 14 -0.64 -3.24 -11.14
C VAL A 14 -0.30 -2.61 -12.50
N HIS A 15 -1.12 -1.65 -12.93
CA HIS A 15 -1.00 -1.03 -14.24
C HIS A 15 0.13 0.02 -14.28
N ARG A 16 0.32 0.65 -15.45
CA ARG A 16 1.45 1.55 -15.70
C ARG A 16 1.64 2.65 -14.65
N GLY A 17 0.56 3.25 -14.18
CA GLY A 17 0.64 4.30 -13.15
C GLY A 17 1.21 3.76 -11.84
N HIS A 18 0.84 2.55 -11.48
CA HIS A 18 1.39 1.89 -10.29
C HIS A 18 2.86 1.53 -10.50
N GLY A 19 3.24 1.16 -11.72
CA GLY A 19 4.62 0.84 -12.04
C GLY A 19 5.57 1.99 -11.74
N ALA A 20 5.22 3.20 -12.17
CA ALA A 20 6.04 4.38 -11.91
C ALA A 20 6.19 4.63 -10.41
N LEU A 21 5.10 4.48 -9.66
CA LEU A 21 5.10 4.67 -8.21
C LEU A 21 5.97 3.62 -7.52
N LEU A 22 5.87 2.38 -7.94
CA LEU A 22 6.65 1.28 -7.37
C LEU A 22 8.13 1.40 -7.70
N GLU A 23 8.46 1.83 -8.92
CA GLU A 23 9.85 2.08 -9.30
C GLU A 23 10.46 3.20 -8.46
N LYS A 24 9.71 4.27 -8.23
CA LYS A 24 10.15 5.37 -7.39
C LYS A 24 10.38 4.90 -5.96
N THR A 25 9.51 4.03 -5.46
CA THR A 25 9.63 3.46 -4.12
C THR A 25 10.92 2.65 -3.99
N ALA A 26 11.20 1.79 -4.96
CA ALA A 26 12.40 0.98 -4.95
C ALA A 26 13.66 1.84 -5.03
N ALA A 27 13.65 2.88 -5.87
CA ALA A 27 14.78 3.78 -6.01
C ALA A 27 15.03 4.55 -4.71
N ARG A 28 13.97 5.05 -4.09
CA ARG A 28 14.09 5.79 -2.84
C ARG A 28 14.60 4.91 -1.71
N ALA A 29 14.15 3.66 -1.68
CA ALA A 29 14.61 2.70 -0.68
C ALA A 29 16.12 2.46 -0.80
N ARG A 30 16.64 2.35 -2.03
CA ARG A 30 18.07 2.21 -2.24
C ARG A 30 18.84 3.42 -1.71
N GLU A 31 18.34 4.63 -1.99
CA GLU A 31 18.98 5.85 -1.51
C GLU A 31 19.04 5.93 0.02
N LEU A 32 18.01 5.45 0.69
CA LEU A 32 17.90 5.52 2.15
C LEU A 32 18.39 4.25 2.84
N GLU A 33 18.89 3.29 2.09
CA GLU A 33 19.33 1.99 2.61
C GLU A 33 18.19 1.33 3.41
N ALA A 34 16.99 1.35 2.84
CA ALA A 34 15.79 0.82 3.45
C ALA A 34 15.18 -0.28 2.58
N VAL A 35 14.20 -0.98 3.13
CA VAL A 35 13.50 -2.06 2.42
C VAL A 35 12.35 -1.44 1.60
N PRO A 36 12.30 -1.70 0.28
CA PRO A 36 11.15 -1.25 -0.51
C PRO A 36 9.93 -2.09 -0.16
N ALA A 37 8.84 -1.42 0.19
CA ALA A 37 7.62 -2.07 0.63
C ALA A 37 6.40 -1.45 -0.06
N ALA A 38 5.29 -2.19 -0.06
CA ALA A 38 4.00 -1.69 -0.51
C ALA A 38 2.97 -2.03 0.54
N PHE A 39 2.03 -1.12 0.74
CA PHE A 39 0.90 -1.31 1.64
C PHE A 39 -0.37 -1.24 0.81
N THR A 40 -1.16 -2.31 0.85
CA THR A 40 -2.40 -2.40 0.11
C THR A 40 -3.48 -3.06 0.98
N PHE A 41 -4.72 -3.08 0.48
CA PHE A 41 -5.83 -3.68 1.18
C PHE A 41 -6.26 -4.99 0.52
N ASP A 42 -6.84 -5.88 1.30
CA ASP A 42 -7.32 -7.18 0.81
C ASP A 42 -8.53 -7.04 -0.11
N ARG A 43 -9.28 -5.94 0.01
CA ARG A 43 -10.43 -5.64 -0.83
C ARG A 43 -10.50 -4.15 -1.12
N PRO A 44 -11.20 -3.74 -2.19
CA PRO A 44 -11.30 -2.33 -2.53
C PRO A 44 -11.99 -1.54 -1.42
N PRO A 45 -11.42 -0.41 -0.98
CA PRO A 45 -12.10 0.45 0.00
C PRO A 45 -13.51 0.84 -0.43
N LYS A 46 -13.72 1.05 -1.73
CA LYS A 46 -15.02 1.40 -2.28
C LYS A 46 -16.07 0.32 -1.98
N GLU A 47 -15.68 -0.95 -2.01
CA GLU A 47 -16.59 -2.04 -1.69
C GLU A 47 -17.10 -1.95 -0.26
N VAL A 48 -16.23 -1.65 0.69
CA VAL A 48 -16.59 -1.51 2.10
C VAL A 48 -17.48 -0.29 2.32
N VAL A 49 -17.13 0.84 1.70
CA VAL A 49 -17.85 2.10 1.86
C VAL A 49 -19.26 2.02 1.26
N THR A 50 -19.39 1.44 0.07
CA THR A 50 -20.70 1.38 -0.63
C THR A 50 -21.51 0.13 -0.31
N GLY A 51 -20.89 -0.91 0.24
CA GLY A 51 -21.52 -2.19 0.48
C GLY A 51 -21.79 -2.98 -0.80
N ARG A 52 -21.20 -2.59 -1.93
CA ARG A 52 -21.38 -3.25 -3.22
C ARG A 52 -20.13 -3.96 -3.66
N PRO A 53 -20.23 -5.19 -4.19
CA PRO A 53 -19.05 -5.89 -4.71
C PRO A 53 -18.41 -5.11 -5.84
N VAL A 54 -17.08 -5.13 -5.85
CA VAL A 54 -16.27 -4.51 -6.90
C VAL A 54 -15.43 -5.61 -7.53
N GLY A 55 -15.47 -5.72 -8.86
CA GLY A 55 -14.65 -6.69 -9.56
C GLY A 55 -13.17 -6.39 -9.38
N LEU A 56 -12.37 -7.42 -9.18
CA LEU A 56 -10.93 -7.31 -9.04
C LEU A 56 -10.23 -7.90 -10.25
N ILE A 57 -9.17 -7.23 -10.71
CA ILE A 57 -8.31 -7.74 -11.78
C ILE A 57 -7.37 -8.79 -11.21
N ASN A 58 -6.80 -8.53 -10.04
CA ASN A 58 -5.88 -9.44 -9.38
C ASN A 58 -6.34 -9.77 -7.97
N THR A 59 -6.04 -11.00 -7.53
CA THR A 59 -6.17 -11.34 -6.10
C THR A 59 -5.06 -10.65 -5.32
N PRO A 60 -5.16 -10.54 -3.99
CA PRO A 60 -4.07 -10.00 -3.18
C PRO A 60 -2.74 -10.73 -3.40
N ASP A 61 -2.77 -12.06 -3.51
CA ASP A 61 -1.55 -12.85 -3.75
C ASP A 61 -0.96 -12.56 -5.12
N ASP A 62 -1.79 -12.40 -6.14
CA ASP A 62 -1.33 -12.04 -7.48
C ASP A 62 -0.68 -10.66 -7.48
N ARG A 63 -1.28 -9.70 -6.77
CA ARG A 63 -0.70 -8.35 -6.65
C ARG A 63 0.66 -8.38 -5.99
N ARG A 64 0.78 -9.16 -4.91
CA ARG A 64 2.06 -9.33 -4.21
C ARG A 64 3.12 -9.89 -5.16
N ASP A 65 2.78 -10.97 -5.86
CA ASP A 65 3.71 -11.62 -6.78
C ASP A 65 4.17 -10.66 -7.88
N LEU A 66 3.25 -9.92 -8.48
CA LEU A 66 3.58 -8.97 -9.53
C LEU A 66 4.50 -7.85 -9.02
N MET A 67 4.20 -7.30 -7.87
CA MET A 67 5.01 -6.21 -7.30
C MET A 67 6.41 -6.69 -6.95
N GLN A 68 6.53 -7.90 -6.41
CA GLN A 68 7.83 -8.45 -6.05
C GLN A 68 8.65 -8.81 -7.28
N ARG A 69 8.03 -9.44 -8.27
CA ARG A 69 8.71 -9.94 -9.43
C ARG A 69 9.06 -8.85 -10.44
N LEU A 70 8.16 -7.91 -10.68
CA LEU A 70 8.33 -6.88 -11.70
C LEU A 70 9.03 -5.62 -11.20
N TYR A 71 8.86 -5.27 -9.94
CA TYR A 71 9.31 -3.98 -9.42
C TYR A 71 10.27 -4.09 -8.24
N GLY A 72 10.62 -5.29 -7.82
CA GLY A 72 11.59 -5.49 -6.76
C GLY A 72 11.10 -5.04 -5.38
N ILE A 73 9.79 -5.00 -5.16
CA ILE A 73 9.23 -4.70 -3.85
C ILE A 73 9.43 -5.91 -2.96
N ARG A 74 10.17 -5.75 -1.86
CA ARG A 74 10.55 -6.89 -1.03
C ARG A 74 9.49 -7.26 -0.01
N GLN A 75 8.76 -6.27 0.52
CA GLN A 75 7.73 -6.50 1.52
C GLN A 75 6.40 -5.98 1.02
N VAL A 76 5.39 -6.82 0.95
CA VAL A 76 4.04 -6.42 0.56
C VAL A 76 3.12 -6.67 1.75
N ILE A 77 2.55 -5.60 2.28
CA ILE A 77 1.66 -5.64 3.43
C ILE A 77 0.23 -5.61 2.89
N ILE A 78 -0.53 -6.67 3.13
CA ILE A 78 -1.92 -6.75 2.71
C ILE A 78 -2.78 -6.67 3.97
N ALA A 79 -3.40 -5.52 4.19
CA ALA A 79 -4.19 -5.27 5.39
C ALA A 79 -5.68 -5.43 5.10
N PRO A 80 -6.46 -5.91 6.09
CA PRO A 80 -7.91 -5.94 5.91
C PRO A 80 -8.47 -4.53 5.91
N PHE A 81 -9.31 -4.21 4.92
CA PHE A 81 -10.01 -2.94 4.91
C PHE A 81 -11.38 -3.15 5.53
N ASP A 82 -11.41 -3.11 6.85
CA ASP A 82 -12.62 -3.27 7.63
C ASP A 82 -13.06 -1.92 8.21
N ARG A 83 -14.08 -1.96 9.06
CA ARG A 83 -14.62 -0.75 9.65
C ARG A 83 -13.60 -0.04 10.53
N ALA A 84 -12.78 -0.79 11.26
CA ALA A 84 -11.73 -0.22 12.10
C ALA A 84 -10.71 0.54 11.26
N MET A 85 -10.27 -0.04 10.14
CA MET A 85 -9.33 0.60 9.24
C MET A 85 -9.95 1.84 8.57
N MET A 86 -11.22 1.73 8.17
CA MET A 86 -11.93 2.83 7.50
C MET A 86 -12.07 4.05 8.41
N THR A 87 -12.24 3.83 9.71
CA THR A 87 -12.46 4.92 10.67
C THR A 87 -11.20 5.33 11.42
N MET A 88 -10.08 4.67 11.18
CA MET A 88 -8.82 5.03 11.84
C MET A 88 -8.39 6.44 11.43
N PRO A 89 -8.11 7.34 12.40
CA PRO A 89 -7.60 8.66 12.05
C PRO A 89 -6.32 8.58 11.23
N TRP A 90 -6.20 9.46 10.23
CA TRP A 90 -5.04 9.46 9.33
C TRP A 90 -3.72 9.55 10.08
N GLN A 91 -3.68 10.38 11.13
CA GLN A 91 -2.46 10.55 11.91
C GLN A 91 -2.06 9.25 12.60
N ASP A 92 -3.04 8.52 13.16
CA ASP A 92 -2.79 7.24 13.80
C ASP A 92 -2.33 6.19 12.79
N PHE A 93 -2.90 6.20 11.60
CA PHE A 93 -2.50 5.30 10.54
C PHE A 93 -1.02 5.48 10.20
N ILE A 94 -0.57 6.72 10.08
CA ILE A 94 0.83 7.00 9.77
C ILE A 94 1.72 6.69 10.97
N ASP A 95 1.41 7.24 12.14
CA ASP A 95 2.31 7.16 13.29
C ASP A 95 2.36 5.78 13.91
N ASP A 96 1.21 5.16 14.13
CA ASP A 96 1.16 3.89 14.85
C ASP A 96 1.38 2.69 13.95
N LEU A 97 0.78 2.71 12.76
CA LEU A 97 0.86 1.55 11.86
C LEU A 97 2.08 1.63 10.95
N LEU A 98 2.18 2.64 10.13
CA LEU A 98 3.25 2.69 9.12
C LEU A 98 4.63 2.90 9.77
N ILE A 99 4.74 3.85 10.66
CA ILE A 99 6.02 4.13 11.32
C ILE A 99 6.24 3.16 12.47
N GLY A 100 5.28 3.06 13.38
CA GLY A 100 5.43 2.26 14.60
C GLY A 100 5.55 0.77 14.35
N THR A 101 4.69 0.21 13.50
CA THR A 101 4.68 -1.23 13.24
C THR A 101 5.65 -1.62 12.13
N TYR A 102 5.68 -0.86 11.04
CA TYR A 102 6.43 -1.26 9.84
C TYR A 102 7.73 -0.49 9.62
N GLY A 103 8.04 0.48 10.46
CA GLY A 103 9.31 1.18 10.41
C GLY A 103 9.47 2.10 9.21
N ALA A 104 8.38 2.71 8.74
CA ALA A 104 8.44 3.59 7.58
C ALA A 104 9.32 4.81 7.83
N VAL A 105 10.25 5.06 6.91
CA VAL A 105 11.09 6.26 6.94
C VAL A 105 10.73 7.21 5.78
N HIS A 106 9.95 6.72 4.82
CA HIS A 106 9.47 7.52 3.69
C HIS A 106 8.23 6.85 3.10
N LEU A 107 7.26 7.66 2.69
CA LEU A 107 6.02 7.17 2.10
C LEU A 107 5.88 7.72 0.68
N VAL A 108 5.41 6.87 -0.24
CA VAL A 108 5.16 7.25 -1.63
C VAL A 108 3.70 6.90 -1.92
N ALA A 109 2.88 7.90 -2.22
CA ALA A 109 1.45 7.70 -2.42
C ALA A 109 1.03 8.14 -3.82
N GLY A 110 0.15 7.35 -4.43
CA GLY A 110 -0.44 7.69 -5.72
C GLY A 110 -1.76 8.43 -5.54
N HIS A 111 -2.35 8.85 -6.65
CA HIS A 111 -3.61 9.59 -6.64
C HIS A 111 -4.80 8.73 -6.20
N ASP A 112 -4.71 7.44 -6.39
CA ASP A 112 -5.80 6.52 -6.09
C ASP A 112 -5.80 6.04 -4.64
N TYR A 113 -4.87 6.51 -3.81
CA TYR A 113 -4.85 6.09 -2.41
C TYR A 113 -6.07 6.69 -1.68
N PRO A 114 -6.86 5.84 -0.99
CA PRO A 114 -8.15 6.28 -0.43
C PRO A 114 -8.03 7.01 0.91
N VAL A 115 -7.24 8.07 0.97
CA VAL A 115 -7.02 8.85 2.21
C VAL A 115 -8.36 9.39 2.74
N SER A 116 -9.25 9.78 1.84
CA SER A 116 -10.55 10.34 2.23
C SER A 116 -11.43 9.37 3.01
N TYR A 117 -11.15 8.08 2.95
CA TYR A 117 -11.93 7.09 3.67
C TYR A 117 -11.45 6.87 5.11
N THR A 118 -10.32 7.43 5.48
CA THR A 118 -9.71 7.22 6.80
C THR A 118 -9.88 8.42 7.72
N HIS A 119 -10.58 9.42 7.29
CA HIS A 119 -10.82 10.63 8.10
C HIS A 119 -12.09 10.57 8.90
#